data_b61698e41255339dfab23236604417c8
#
_entry.id   b61698e41255339dfab23236604417c8
#
_cell.length_a   1.000
_cell.length_b   1.000
_cell.length_c   1.000
_cell.angle_alpha   90.00
_cell.angle_beta   90.00
_cell.angle_gamma   90.00
#
_symmetry.space_group_name_H-M   'P 1'
#
loop_
_entity.id
_entity.type
_entity.pdbx_description
1 polymer ?
#
loop_
_entity_poly.entity_id
_entity_poly.type
_entity_poly.pdbx_seq_one_letter_code
_entity_poly.pdbx_strand_id
1 'polypeptide(L)' 'MQLRLSDVSDLAFAQSLENGQFRLRVGEITIRLETRSDALRAGLRQVYSHYPVSVSGGFYDFDLGVHPA' A
#
# COMPACT_ATOMS: atom_id res chain seq x y z
N MET A 1 9.26 11.24 -10.02
CA MET A 1 7.92 10.91 -10.50
C MET A 1 7.23 10.05 -9.46
N GLN A 2 6.01 10.44 -9.08
CA GLN A 2 5.26 9.67 -8.09
C GLN A 2 4.35 8.66 -8.78
N LEU A 3 4.37 7.43 -8.27
CA LEU A 3 3.39 6.42 -8.66
C LEU A 3 2.09 6.66 -7.92
N ARG A 4 0.98 6.45 -8.61
CA ARG A 4 -0.33 6.35 -7.97
C ARG A 4 -0.70 4.87 -7.89
N LEU A 5 -1.57 4.53 -6.96
CA LEU A 5 -1.99 3.14 -6.81
C LEU A 5 -2.61 2.60 -8.11
N SER A 6 -3.31 3.44 -8.86
CA SER A 6 -3.88 3.05 -10.16
C SER A 6 -2.82 2.67 -11.21
N ASP A 7 -1.57 3.13 -11.03
CA ASP A 7 -0.48 2.82 -11.96
C ASP A 7 0.23 1.51 -11.62
N VAL A 8 -0.09 0.91 -10.48
CA VAL A 8 0.57 -0.30 -9.99
C VAL A 8 -0.25 -1.51 -10.40
N SER A 9 0.43 -2.53 -10.95
CA SER A 9 -0.24 -3.78 -11.30
C SER A 9 -0.76 -4.50 -10.05
N ASP A 10 -1.76 -5.35 -10.22
CA ASP A 10 -2.32 -6.11 -9.10
C ASP A 10 -1.27 -7.00 -8.46
N LEU A 11 -0.39 -7.60 -9.26
CA LEU A 11 0.68 -8.45 -8.76
C LEU A 11 1.68 -7.67 -7.91
N ALA A 12 2.15 -6.54 -8.41
CA ALA A 12 3.11 -5.71 -7.68
C ALA A 12 2.49 -5.18 -6.39
N PHE A 13 1.22 -4.79 -6.43
CA PHE A 13 0.49 -4.33 -5.27
C PHE A 13 0.38 -5.43 -4.21
N ALA A 14 -0.06 -6.62 -4.62
CA ALA A 14 -0.18 -7.75 -3.71
C ALA A 14 1.16 -8.13 -3.09
N GLN A 15 2.22 -8.21 -3.90
CA GLN A 15 3.54 -8.57 -3.40
C GLN A 15 4.07 -7.55 -2.41
N SER A 16 3.90 -6.26 -2.68
CA SER A 16 4.39 -5.22 -1.78
C SER A 16 3.65 -5.23 -0.45
N LEU A 17 2.36 -5.52 -0.46
CA LEU A 17 1.57 -5.65 0.77
C LEU A 17 2.03 -6.86 1.59
N GLU A 18 2.28 -8.00 0.94
CA GLU A 18 2.72 -9.21 1.62
C GLU A 18 4.12 -9.06 2.20
N ASN A 19 5.00 -8.31 1.52
CA ASN A 19 6.39 -8.15 1.91
C ASN A 19 6.62 -6.97 2.86
N GLY A 20 5.58 -6.18 3.15
CA GLY A 20 5.71 -5.00 3.99
C GLY A 20 6.44 -3.85 3.32
N GLN A 21 6.52 -3.85 2.00
CA GLN A 21 7.20 -2.79 1.24
C GLN A 21 6.26 -1.73 0.69
N PHE A 22 4.96 -1.92 0.88
CA PHE A 22 3.98 -0.98 0.40
C PHE A 22 3.92 0.26 1.29
N ARG A 23 3.96 1.42 0.65
CA ARG A 23 3.85 2.72 1.34
C ARG A 23 2.71 3.51 0.70
N LEU A 24 1.80 3.98 1.54
CA LEU A 24 0.69 4.84 1.12
C LEU A 24 0.92 6.23 1.69
N ARG A 25 0.86 7.23 0.83
CA ARG A 25 1.01 8.61 1.28
C ARG A 25 -0.35 9.29 1.35
N VAL A 26 -0.70 9.77 2.54
CA VAL A 26 -1.94 10.51 2.78
C VAL A 26 -1.56 11.89 3.32
N GLY A 27 -1.67 12.91 2.47
CA GLY A 27 -1.19 14.24 2.82
C GLY A 27 0.33 14.24 3.00
N GLU A 28 0.79 14.58 4.18
CA GLU A 28 2.21 14.60 4.52
C GLU A 28 2.66 13.35 5.29
N ILE A 29 1.75 12.40 5.47
CA ILE A 29 2.00 11.19 6.26
C ILE A 29 2.20 10.02 5.31
N THR A 30 3.24 9.23 5.58
CA THR A 30 3.49 7.99 4.85
C THR A 30 3.20 6.81 5.77
N ILE A 31 2.40 5.87 5.30
CA ILE A 31 1.96 4.72 6.08
C ILE A 31 2.51 3.45 5.43
N ARG A 32 3.16 2.61 6.26
CA ARG A 32 3.54 1.27 5.85
C ARG A 32 2.34 0.36 6.08
N LEU A 33 1.92 -0.34 5.03
CA LEU A 33 0.81 -1.29 5.12
C LEU A 33 1.33 -2.69 4.82
N GLU A 34 0.90 -3.66 5.62
CA GLU A 34 1.19 -5.06 5.40
C GLU A 34 -0.07 -5.87 5.63
N THR A 35 -0.49 -6.64 4.62
CA THR A 35 -1.66 -7.49 4.72
C THR A 35 -1.63 -8.57 3.65
N ARG A 36 -2.31 -9.68 3.93
CA ARG A 36 -2.56 -10.74 2.96
C ARG A 36 -4.04 -10.85 2.62
N SER A 37 -4.87 -9.93 3.11
CA SER A 37 -6.31 -9.95 2.88
C SER A 37 -6.64 -9.44 1.48
N ASP A 38 -7.27 -10.28 0.67
CA ASP A 38 -7.73 -9.88 -0.67
C ASP A 38 -8.83 -8.82 -0.58
N ALA A 39 -9.71 -8.94 0.41
CA ALA A 39 -10.78 -7.97 0.62
C ALA A 39 -10.23 -6.59 0.97
N LEU A 40 -9.23 -6.55 1.85
CA LEU A 40 -8.60 -5.29 2.22
C LEU A 40 -7.86 -4.68 1.04
N ARG A 41 -7.15 -5.51 0.26
CA ARG A 41 -6.45 -5.06 -0.93
C ARG A 41 -7.41 -4.43 -1.94
N ALA A 42 -8.53 -5.07 -2.20
CA ALA A 42 -9.54 -4.55 -3.12
C ALA A 42 -10.13 -3.23 -2.61
N GLY A 43 -10.40 -3.14 -1.32
CA GLY A 43 -10.90 -1.91 -0.71
C GLY A 43 -9.92 -0.75 -0.81
N LEU A 44 -8.64 -1.03 -0.56
CA LEU A 44 -7.59 -0.02 -0.71
C LEU A 44 -7.51 0.50 -2.13
N ARG A 45 -7.53 -0.39 -3.12
CA ARG A 45 -7.47 0.02 -4.52
C ARG A 45 -8.67 0.88 -4.91
N GLN A 46 -9.84 0.56 -4.38
CA GLN A 46 -11.05 1.32 -4.67
C GLN A 46 -11.00 2.73 -4.07
N VAL A 47 -10.55 2.84 -2.83
CA VAL A 47 -10.57 4.11 -2.09
C VAL A 47 -9.37 4.98 -2.40
N TYR A 48 -8.19 4.38 -2.56
CA TYR A 48 -6.92 5.10 -2.66
C TYR A 48 -6.26 5.01 -4.02
N SER A 49 -7.02 4.73 -5.08
CA SER A 49 -6.47 4.53 -6.42
C SER A 49 -5.67 5.73 -6.94
N HIS A 50 -6.03 6.94 -6.53
CA HIS A 50 -5.36 8.16 -6.97
C HIS A 50 -4.28 8.68 -6.01
N TYR A 51 -4.07 7.98 -4.91
CA TYR A 51 -3.09 8.42 -3.90
C TYR A 51 -1.67 7.99 -4.29
N PRO A 52 -0.66 8.80 -3.95
CA PRO A 52 0.73 8.42 -4.19
C PRO A 52 1.12 7.21 -3.36
N VAL A 53 1.84 6.28 -3.97
CA VAL A 53 2.28 5.05 -3.30
C VAL A 53 3.71 4.70 -3.69
N SER A 54 4.33 3.84 -2.90
CA SER A 54 5.59 3.18 -3.24
C SER A 54 5.44 1.69 -2.98
N VAL A 55 6.04 0.87 -3.84
CA VAL A 55 6.02 -0.59 -3.70
C VAL A 55 7.41 -1.16 -3.41
N SER A 56 8.42 -0.31 -3.29
CA SER A 56 9.81 -0.72 -3.08
C SER A 56 10.35 -0.36 -1.70
N GLY A 57 9.48 -0.11 -0.74
CA GLY A 57 9.89 0.24 0.61
C GLY A 57 10.19 1.72 0.76
N GLY A 58 11.03 2.04 1.74
CA GLY A 58 11.40 3.41 2.05
C GLY A 58 10.87 3.87 3.40
N PHE A 59 11.02 5.16 3.67
CA PHE A 59 10.61 5.78 4.91
C PHE A 59 9.08 5.67 5.12
N TYR A 60 8.68 5.56 6.37
CA TYR A 60 7.27 5.66 6.76
C TYR A 60 7.14 6.31 8.14
N ASP A 61 6.01 6.97 8.37
CA ASP A 61 5.68 7.61 9.65
C ASP A 61 4.92 6.66 10.56
N PHE A 62 4.04 5.84 10.00
CA PHE A 62 3.20 4.90 10.75
C PHE A 62 3.23 3.53 10.11
N ASP A 63 3.15 2.51 10.96
CA ASP A 63 3.14 1.11 10.53
C ASP A 63 1.76 0.51 10.85
N LEU A 64 1.06 0.04 9.82
CA LEU A 64 -0.20 -0.66 9.97
C LEU A 64 -0.06 -2.07 9.42
N GLY A 65 0.18 -3.02 10.30
CA GLY A 65 0.15 -4.43 9.95
C GLY A 65 -1.21 -5.00 10.27
N VAL A 66 -1.85 -5.61 9.26
CA VAL A 66 -3.13 -6.29 9.43
C VAL A 66 -2.89 -7.78 9.21
N HIS A 67 -2.97 -8.53 10.29
CA HIS A 67 -2.75 -9.96 10.26
C HIS A 67 -4.03 -10.68 10.64
N PRO A 68 -4.35 -11.81 10.00
CA PRO A 68 -5.49 -12.60 10.42
C PRO A 68 -5.25 -13.12 11.84
N ALA A 69 -6.30 -13.11 12.61
CA ALA A 69 -6.26 -13.61 13.97
C ALA A 69 -6.04 -15.14 13.98
#